data_c18050df336ad46f3e75978c0129317e
#
_entry.id   c18050df336ad46f3e75978c0129317e
#
_cell.length_a   1.000
_cell.length_b   1.000
_cell.length_c   1.000
_cell.angle_alpha   90.00
_cell.angle_beta   90.00
_cell.angle_gamma   90.00
#
_symmetry.space_group_name_H-M   'P 1'
#
loop_
_entity.id
_entity.type
_entity.pdbx_description
1 polymer ?
#
loop_
_entity_poly.entity_id
_entity_poly.type
_entity_poly.pdbx_seq_one_letter_code
_entity_poly.pdbx_strand_id
1 'polypeptide(L)'
;AAGEEWVEISPETEEVLRLSKEYAALSEGYFDVTTGPLVSLWNIHNEQGHYPSQAELEQVLPLIDSDDLLVKEGHAFLARKGMVANLGAIAKGYIADQVKELLVAQGVEHAVLNLGRNILLIGDKQEGTAFTIGIQDPNEEEGVLADVVSSTGKSIVTSGIDERYFTYQGKKYHHILDPYTGFPADTGQASVTLLSATSA
;
A
#
# COMPACT_ATOMS: atom_id res chain seq x y z
N ALA A 1 -23.59 -3.91 -2.35
CA ALA A 1 -23.12 -3.91 -3.75
C ALA A 1 -22.32 -5.17 -4.07
N ALA A 2 -21.34 -5.60 -3.24
CA ALA A 2 -20.56 -6.81 -3.54
C ALA A 2 -21.46 -8.06 -3.73
N GLY A 3 -21.29 -8.76 -4.87
CA GLY A 3 -22.10 -9.90 -5.27
C GLY A 3 -23.51 -9.56 -5.76
N GLU A 4 -23.87 -8.30 -5.87
CA GLU A 4 -25.24 -7.88 -6.19
C GLU A 4 -25.32 -6.98 -7.43
N GLU A 5 -24.50 -5.93 -7.50
CA GLU A 5 -24.58 -4.94 -8.57
C GLU A 5 -23.24 -4.31 -8.94
N TRP A 6 -23.13 -3.82 -10.18
CA TRP A 6 -22.05 -2.97 -10.62
C TRP A 6 -22.17 -1.58 -9.98
N VAL A 7 -21.06 -1.04 -9.55
CA VAL A 7 -20.98 0.29 -8.93
C VAL A 7 -20.28 1.24 -9.88
N GLU A 8 -20.87 2.39 -10.14
CA GLU A 8 -20.21 3.47 -10.89
C GLU A 8 -19.02 4.01 -10.11
N ILE A 9 -17.89 4.19 -10.78
CA ILE A 9 -16.62 4.67 -10.19
C ILE A 9 -16.05 5.81 -11.04
N SER A 10 -15.24 6.67 -10.42
CA SER A 10 -14.54 7.72 -11.14
C SER A 10 -13.42 7.14 -12.03
N PRO A 11 -12.96 7.89 -13.05
CA PRO A 11 -11.83 7.48 -13.89
C PRO A 11 -10.57 7.15 -13.08
N GLU A 12 -10.27 7.94 -12.05
CA GLU A 12 -9.11 7.72 -11.17
C GLU A 12 -9.26 6.41 -10.37
N THR A 13 -10.46 6.11 -9.89
CA THR A 13 -10.73 4.84 -9.21
C THR A 13 -10.60 3.66 -10.17
N GLU A 14 -11.09 3.80 -11.41
CA GLU A 14 -10.93 2.77 -12.44
C GLU A 14 -9.44 2.51 -12.72
N GLU A 15 -8.64 3.57 -12.88
CA GLU A 15 -7.20 3.46 -13.11
C GLU A 15 -6.48 2.75 -11.95
N VAL A 16 -6.73 3.14 -10.71
CA VAL A 16 -6.15 2.49 -9.52
C VAL A 16 -6.55 1.02 -9.42
N LEU A 17 -7.80 0.68 -9.71
CA LEU A 17 -8.26 -0.71 -9.67
C LEU A 17 -7.62 -1.55 -10.78
N ARG A 18 -7.44 -1.00 -11.99
CA ARG A 18 -6.72 -1.68 -13.08
C ARG A 18 -5.25 -1.92 -12.74
N LEU A 19 -4.57 -0.89 -12.24
CA LEU A 19 -3.20 -0.99 -11.75
C LEU A 19 -3.07 -2.01 -10.62
N SER A 20 -4.05 -2.06 -9.72
CA SER A 20 -4.10 -3.06 -8.64
C SER A 20 -4.17 -4.49 -9.17
N LYS A 21 -4.92 -4.73 -10.24
CA LYS A 21 -4.98 -6.07 -10.88
C LYS A 21 -3.65 -6.44 -11.55
N GLU A 22 -2.96 -5.47 -12.16
CA GLU A 22 -1.63 -5.70 -12.73
C GLU A 22 -0.62 -6.10 -11.65
N TYR A 23 -0.59 -5.39 -10.52
CA TYR A 23 0.28 -5.73 -9.40
C TYR A 23 -0.12 -7.04 -8.71
N ALA A 24 -1.41 -7.37 -8.64
CA ALA A 24 -1.85 -8.67 -8.15
C ALA A 24 -1.28 -9.80 -9.01
N ALA A 25 -1.34 -9.67 -10.34
CA ALA A 25 -0.77 -10.65 -11.27
C ALA A 25 0.77 -10.72 -11.16
N LEU A 26 1.47 -9.57 -11.10
CA LEU A 26 2.92 -9.51 -11.00
C LEU A 26 3.46 -10.08 -9.69
N SER A 27 2.71 -9.94 -8.59
CA SER A 27 3.07 -10.45 -7.27
C SER A 27 2.58 -11.88 -7.02
N GLU A 28 2.01 -12.54 -8.03
CA GLU A 28 1.40 -13.86 -7.86
C GLU A 28 0.35 -13.87 -6.73
N GLY A 29 -0.41 -12.77 -6.56
CA GLY A 29 -1.48 -12.62 -5.55
C GLY A 29 -1.01 -12.19 -4.16
N TYR A 30 0.29 -12.02 -3.89
CA TYR A 30 0.76 -11.49 -2.61
C TYR A 30 0.36 -10.03 -2.36
N PHE A 31 0.21 -9.24 -3.40
CA PHE A 31 -0.49 -7.97 -3.37
C PHE A 31 -1.92 -8.19 -3.89
N ASP A 32 -2.92 -7.92 -3.06
CA ASP A 32 -4.33 -8.06 -3.45
C ASP A 32 -5.18 -6.99 -2.75
N VAL A 33 -5.87 -6.15 -3.54
CA VAL A 33 -6.75 -5.11 -3.00
C VAL A 33 -8.07 -5.66 -2.46
N THR A 34 -8.40 -6.92 -2.72
CA THR A 34 -9.59 -7.55 -2.15
C THR A 34 -9.39 -8.05 -0.71
N THR A 35 -8.23 -7.79 -0.12
CA THR A 35 -7.92 -8.09 1.30
C THR A 35 -8.74 -7.29 2.32
N GLY A 36 -9.66 -6.44 1.90
CA GLY A 36 -10.49 -5.62 2.78
C GLY A 36 -11.16 -6.38 3.94
N PRO A 37 -11.78 -7.55 3.73
CA PRO A 37 -12.35 -8.36 4.80
C PRO A 37 -11.31 -8.79 5.84
N LEU A 38 -10.11 -9.17 5.39
CA LEU A 38 -9.01 -9.58 6.27
C LEU A 38 -8.46 -8.40 7.07
N VAL A 39 -8.24 -7.25 6.43
CA VAL A 39 -7.82 -6.01 7.10
C VAL A 39 -8.84 -5.59 8.16
N SER A 40 -10.13 -5.69 7.86
CA SER A 40 -11.21 -5.38 8.80
C SER A 40 -11.26 -6.36 9.97
N LEU A 41 -10.99 -7.64 9.72
CA LEU A 41 -10.96 -8.67 10.75
C LEU A 41 -9.82 -8.44 11.76
N TRP A 42 -8.60 -8.22 11.28
CA TRP A 42 -7.45 -7.92 12.12
C TRP A 42 -7.56 -6.58 12.83
N ASN A 43 -8.17 -5.58 12.20
CA ASN A 43 -8.46 -4.24 12.74
C ASN A 43 -7.24 -3.60 13.43
N ILE A 44 -6.07 -3.65 12.78
CA ILE A 44 -4.81 -3.14 13.35
C ILE A 44 -4.74 -1.63 13.22
N HIS A 45 -5.00 -0.92 14.31
CA HIS A 45 -4.94 0.52 14.41
C HIS A 45 -4.36 0.97 15.76
N ASN A 46 -3.35 1.85 15.75
CA ASN A 46 -2.84 2.52 16.97
C ASN A 46 -2.59 1.57 18.15
N GLU A 47 -1.80 0.51 17.93
CA GLU A 47 -1.47 -0.51 18.93
C GLU A 47 -2.66 -1.37 19.42
N GLN A 48 -3.82 -1.21 18.80
CA GLN A 48 -5.00 -2.04 19.00
C GLN A 48 -5.20 -2.97 17.81
N GLY A 49 -5.79 -4.12 18.06
CA GLY A 49 -6.09 -5.09 17.03
C GLY A 49 -6.90 -6.26 17.57
N HIS A 50 -7.41 -7.06 16.66
CA HIS A 50 -8.08 -8.31 16.96
C HIS A 50 -7.20 -9.48 16.50
N TYR A 51 -6.96 -10.46 17.37
CA TYR A 51 -6.30 -11.70 16.98
C TYR A 51 -7.37 -12.71 16.53
N PRO A 52 -7.47 -13.00 15.21
CA PRO A 52 -8.55 -13.81 14.69
C PRO A 52 -8.42 -15.28 15.10
N SER A 53 -9.55 -15.92 15.33
CA SER A 53 -9.63 -17.37 15.41
C SER A 53 -9.53 -18.01 14.02
N GLN A 54 -9.19 -19.30 13.99
CA GLN A 54 -9.15 -20.07 12.75
C GLN A 54 -10.49 -20.04 11.99
N ALA A 55 -11.60 -20.11 12.72
CA ALA A 55 -12.94 -20.08 12.13
C ALA A 55 -13.29 -18.73 11.47
N GLU A 56 -12.79 -17.61 12.03
CA GLU A 56 -12.95 -16.28 11.42
C GLU A 56 -12.11 -16.14 10.16
N LEU A 57 -10.87 -16.64 10.15
CA LEU A 57 -10.02 -16.65 8.97
C LEU A 57 -10.63 -17.49 7.83
N GLU A 58 -11.16 -18.67 8.13
CA GLU A 58 -11.84 -19.53 7.15
C GLU A 58 -13.06 -18.87 6.50
N GLN A 59 -13.69 -17.88 7.16
CA GLN A 59 -14.81 -17.13 6.59
C GLN A 59 -14.35 -16.00 5.66
N VAL A 60 -13.19 -15.39 5.90
CA VAL A 60 -12.75 -14.21 5.12
C VAL A 60 -11.77 -14.55 4.02
N LEU A 61 -10.91 -15.56 4.18
CA LEU A 61 -9.93 -15.95 3.16
C LEU A 61 -10.56 -16.26 1.79
N PRO A 62 -11.71 -16.96 1.69
CA PRO A 62 -12.36 -17.18 0.40
C PRO A 62 -12.87 -15.90 -0.28
N LEU A 63 -12.87 -14.75 0.40
CA LEU A 63 -13.30 -13.46 -0.15
C LEU A 63 -12.14 -12.66 -0.74
N ILE A 64 -10.92 -13.19 -0.71
CA ILE A 64 -9.71 -12.55 -1.23
C ILE A 64 -9.36 -13.22 -2.56
N ASP A 65 -9.59 -12.49 -3.65
CA ASP A 65 -9.29 -12.95 -4.99
C ASP A 65 -9.44 -11.77 -5.96
N SER A 66 -8.34 -11.27 -6.48
CA SER A 66 -8.35 -10.14 -7.44
C SER A 66 -9.01 -10.50 -8.78
N ASP A 67 -9.15 -11.78 -9.13
CA ASP A 67 -9.85 -12.19 -10.35
C ASP A 67 -11.36 -11.94 -10.23
N ASP A 68 -11.90 -11.93 -9.03
CA ASP A 68 -13.29 -11.59 -8.73
C ASP A 68 -13.56 -10.07 -8.63
N LEU A 69 -12.55 -9.25 -8.76
CA LEU A 69 -12.68 -7.81 -8.99
C LEU A 69 -12.75 -7.55 -10.51
N LEU A 70 -13.94 -7.21 -10.98
CA LEU A 70 -14.19 -6.87 -12.38
C LEU A 70 -14.27 -5.35 -12.54
N VAL A 71 -13.58 -4.82 -13.54
CA VAL A 71 -13.55 -3.37 -13.85
C VAL A 71 -13.86 -3.15 -15.31
N LYS A 72 -14.87 -2.37 -15.61
CA LYS A 72 -15.33 -2.14 -16.99
C LYS A 72 -16.05 -0.80 -17.15
N GLU A 73 -15.56 0.05 -18.07
CA GLU A 73 -16.27 1.23 -18.57
C GLU A 73 -16.87 2.14 -17.47
N GLY A 74 -16.04 2.54 -16.50
CA GLY A 74 -16.46 3.40 -15.40
C GLY A 74 -17.22 2.68 -14.29
N HIS A 75 -17.20 1.35 -14.26
CA HIS A 75 -17.86 0.55 -13.24
C HIS A 75 -16.94 -0.52 -12.66
N ALA A 76 -17.16 -0.86 -11.40
CA ALA A 76 -16.52 -1.99 -10.73
C ALA A 76 -17.53 -2.95 -10.14
N PHE A 77 -17.17 -4.21 -10.06
CA PHE A 77 -17.98 -5.26 -9.45
C PHE A 77 -17.11 -6.22 -8.67
N LEU A 78 -17.48 -6.52 -7.46
CA LEU A 78 -16.91 -7.57 -6.63
C LEU A 78 -17.85 -8.78 -6.72
N ALA A 79 -17.36 -9.89 -7.24
CA ALA A 79 -18.21 -11.01 -7.66
C ALA A 79 -18.87 -11.77 -6.51
N ARG A 80 -18.27 -11.75 -5.31
CA ARG A 80 -18.79 -12.48 -4.13
C ARG A 80 -19.31 -11.51 -3.08
N LYS A 81 -20.45 -11.85 -2.47
CA LYS A 81 -20.98 -11.11 -1.32
C LYS A 81 -19.99 -11.15 -0.14
N GLY A 82 -19.75 -10.00 0.46
CA GLY A 82 -18.80 -9.85 1.57
C GLY A 82 -17.39 -9.44 1.15
N MET A 83 -17.07 -9.45 -0.15
CA MET A 83 -15.81 -8.86 -0.64
C MET A 83 -15.76 -7.36 -0.39
N VAL A 84 -14.57 -6.86 -0.11
CA VAL A 84 -14.29 -5.43 0.10
C VAL A 84 -12.96 -5.08 -0.55
N ALA A 85 -12.94 -4.08 -1.42
CA ALA A 85 -11.70 -3.54 -1.96
C ALA A 85 -11.08 -2.55 -0.94
N ASN A 86 -9.79 -2.75 -0.65
CA ASN A 86 -8.98 -1.88 0.19
C ASN A 86 -7.80 -1.33 -0.62
N LEU A 87 -7.83 -0.06 -0.93
CA LEU A 87 -6.80 0.61 -1.73
C LEU A 87 -5.65 1.18 -0.89
N GLY A 88 -5.60 0.91 0.42
CA GLY A 88 -4.62 1.49 1.34
C GLY A 88 -3.16 1.23 0.99
N ALA A 89 -2.87 0.13 0.29
CA ALA A 89 -1.52 -0.23 -0.12
C ALA A 89 -1.05 0.44 -1.42
N ILE A 90 -1.95 1.02 -2.23
CA ILE A 90 -1.63 1.59 -3.55
C ILE A 90 -2.03 3.07 -3.68
N ALA A 91 -3.13 3.48 -3.04
CA ALA A 91 -3.71 4.80 -3.26
C ALA A 91 -2.76 5.96 -2.91
N LYS A 92 -1.91 5.81 -1.88
CA LYS A 92 -0.93 6.86 -1.53
C LYS A 92 0.08 7.09 -2.67
N GLY A 93 0.58 6.01 -3.26
CA GLY A 93 1.50 6.06 -4.39
C GLY A 93 0.86 6.72 -5.61
N TYR A 94 -0.32 6.26 -5.98
CA TYR A 94 -1.09 6.82 -7.08
C TYR A 94 -1.36 8.33 -6.90
N ILE A 95 -1.82 8.74 -5.73
CA ILE A 95 -2.08 10.15 -5.44
C ILE A 95 -0.78 10.97 -5.50
N ALA A 96 0.33 10.43 -5.01
CA ALA A 96 1.62 11.11 -5.09
C ALA A 96 2.05 11.36 -6.54
N ASP A 97 1.86 10.39 -7.42
CA ASP A 97 2.17 10.52 -8.85
C ASP A 97 1.26 11.54 -9.53
N GLN A 98 -0.05 11.55 -9.25
CA GLN A 98 -0.99 12.55 -9.77
C GLN A 98 -0.65 13.97 -9.29
N VAL A 99 -0.27 14.13 -8.02
CA VAL A 99 0.17 15.43 -7.48
C VAL A 99 1.48 15.87 -8.13
N LYS A 100 2.43 14.96 -8.38
CA LYS A 100 3.66 15.26 -9.13
C LYS A 100 3.35 15.78 -10.52
N GLU A 101 2.49 15.09 -11.27
CA GLU A 101 2.10 15.48 -12.62
C GLU A 101 1.48 16.88 -12.64
N LEU A 102 0.57 17.15 -11.70
CA LEU A 102 -0.05 18.46 -11.54
C LEU A 102 0.99 19.56 -11.27
N LEU A 103 1.91 19.33 -10.33
CA LEU A 103 2.95 20.30 -9.97
C LEU A 103 3.90 20.58 -11.13
N VAL A 104 4.33 19.54 -11.85
CA VAL A 104 5.19 19.67 -13.03
C VAL A 104 4.46 20.45 -14.14
N ALA A 105 3.16 20.18 -14.37
CA ALA A 105 2.34 20.93 -15.31
C ALA A 105 2.17 22.42 -14.94
N GLN A 106 2.31 22.77 -13.66
CA GLN A 106 2.33 24.15 -13.15
C GLN A 106 3.73 24.79 -13.15
N GLY A 107 4.74 24.09 -13.69
CA GLY A 107 6.10 24.61 -13.82
C GLY A 107 6.99 24.39 -12.58
N VAL A 108 6.62 23.49 -11.66
CA VAL A 108 7.49 23.12 -10.56
C VAL A 108 8.59 22.19 -11.05
N GLU A 109 9.83 22.61 -10.96
CA GLU A 109 11.01 21.89 -11.42
C GLU A 109 11.76 21.18 -10.27
N HIS A 110 11.61 21.65 -9.03
CA HIS A 110 12.33 21.14 -7.87
C HIS A 110 11.39 21.02 -6.67
N ALA A 111 11.10 19.81 -6.20
CA ALA A 111 10.29 19.60 -5.00
C ALA A 111 10.51 18.24 -4.36
N VAL A 112 10.14 18.14 -3.08
CA VAL A 112 9.98 16.89 -2.34
C VAL A 112 8.54 16.80 -1.85
N LEU A 113 7.82 15.79 -2.30
CA LEU A 113 6.52 15.39 -1.74
C LEU A 113 6.78 14.34 -0.67
N ASN A 114 6.38 14.64 0.56
CA ASN A 114 6.49 13.69 1.67
C ASN A 114 5.10 13.33 2.20
N LEU A 115 4.65 12.13 1.92
CA LEU A 115 3.36 11.57 2.33
C LEU A 115 3.57 10.46 3.39
N GLY A 116 4.34 10.75 4.41
CA GLY A 116 4.84 9.78 5.37
C GLY A 116 6.01 9.00 4.75
N ARG A 117 6.08 7.71 4.87
CA ARG A 117 7.17 6.89 4.28
C ARG A 117 7.08 6.71 2.75
N ASN A 118 6.26 7.51 2.09
CA ASN A 118 6.19 7.65 0.64
C ASN A 118 6.72 9.02 0.27
N ILE A 119 7.95 9.08 -0.23
CA ILE A 119 8.65 10.28 -0.64
C ILE A 119 8.79 10.26 -2.16
N LEU A 120 8.36 11.36 -2.81
CA LEU A 120 8.47 11.52 -4.25
C LEU A 120 9.23 12.81 -4.57
N LEU A 121 10.24 12.68 -5.43
CA LEU A 121 11.12 13.78 -5.83
C LEU A 121 10.72 14.31 -7.20
N ILE A 122 10.67 15.64 -7.34
CA ILE A 122 10.58 16.33 -8.61
C ILE A 122 11.95 16.97 -8.89
N GLY A 123 12.56 16.62 -10.02
CA GLY A 123 13.87 17.14 -10.41
C GLY A 123 14.97 16.83 -9.40
N ASP A 124 15.87 17.80 -9.25
CA ASP A 124 16.99 17.78 -8.32
C ASP A 124 16.83 18.87 -7.22
N LYS A 125 17.82 19.00 -6.36
CA LYS A 125 17.86 20.02 -5.28
C LYS A 125 18.56 21.29 -5.73
N GLN A 126 18.21 21.87 -6.84
CA GLN A 126 18.90 22.99 -7.49
C GLN A 126 20.37 22.68 -7.91
N GLU A 127 20.82 23.33 -8.97
CA GLU A 127 22.18 23.24 -9.49
C GLU A 127 22.69 21.81 -9.79
N GLY A 128 21.77 20.85 -10.07
CA GLY A 128 22.13 19.47 -10.39
C GLY A 128 22.47 18.59 -9.17
N THR A 129 22.24 19.10 -7.95
CA THR A 129 22.51 18.36 -6.71
C THR A 129 21.38 17.41 -6.37
N ALA A 130 21.68 16.14 -6.06
CA ALA A 130 20.68 15.18 -5.64
C ALA A 130 20.07 15.50 -4.27
N PHE A 131 18.81 15.15 -4.08
CA PHE A 131 18.19 15.10 -2.75
C PHE A 131 18.80 13.97 -1.92
N THR A 132 18.94 14.20 -0.63
CA THR A 132 19.42 13.20 0.34
C THR A 132 18.27 12.83 1.26
N ILE A 133 17.84 11.57 1.23
CA ILE A 133 16.68 11.04 1.95
C ILE A 133 17.16 9.98 2.94
N GLY A 134 16.86 10.19 4.22
CA GLY A 134 17.13 9.22 5.28
C GLY A 134 16.10 8.09 5.28
N ILE A 135 16.57 6.86 5.43
CA ILE A 135 15.74 5.66 5.62
C ILE A 135 15.74 5.33 7.11
N GLN A 136 14.57 5.41 7.74
CA GLN A 136 14.39 5.11 9.16
C GLN A 136 14.76 3.66 9.48
N ASP A 137 15.50 3.43 10.56
CA ASP A 137 15.68 2.10 11.10
C ASP A 137 14.38 1.62 11.78
N PRO A 138 13.78 0.50 11.33
CA PRO A 138 12.50 0.02 11.87
C PRO A 138 12.63 -0.57 13.29
N ASN A 139 13.85 -0.77 13.81
CA ASN A 139 14.11 -1.34 15.13
C ASN A 139 14.52 -0.28 16.16
N GLU A 140 14.73 0.96 15.72
CA GLU A 140 15.23 2.06 16.55
C GLU A 140 14.17 3.17 16.73
N GLU A 141 14.44 4.12 17.62
CA GLU A 141 13.58 5.28 17.82
C GLU A 141 13.47 6.15 16.57
N GLU A 142 12.38 6.90 16.47
CA GLU A 142 12.15 7.81 15.34
C GLU A 142 13.31 8.80 15.18
N GLY A 143 13.84 8.89 13.96
CA GLY A 143 14.98 9.75 13.59
C GLY A 143 16.31 9.03 13.53
N VAL A 144 16.42 7.78 13.99
CA VAL A 144 17.60 6.94 13.79
C VAL A 144 17.55 6.33 12.40
N LEU A 145 18.58 6.57 11.60
CA LEU A 145 18.62 6.12 10.20
C LEU A 145 19.38 4.80 10.05
N ALA A 146 18.77 3.88 9.33
CA ALA A 146 19.45 2.66 8.87
C ALA A 146 20.33 2.94 7.65
N ASP A 147 19.89 3.89 6.76
CA ASP A 147 20.61 4.21 5.54
C ASP A 147 20.24 5.62 5.03
N VAL A 148 20.99 6.08 4.02
CA VAL A 148 20.77 7.36 3.36
C VAL A 148 20.85 7.17 1.84
N VAL A 149 19.79 7.57 1.14
CA VAL A 149 19.70 7.49 -0.33
C VAL A 149 19.82 8.86 -0.96
N SER A 150 20.72 9.02 -1.95
CA SER A 150 20.81 10.21 -2.79
C SER A 150 20.14 9.95 -4.14
N SER A 151 19.16 10.80 -4.52
CA SER A 151 18.37 10.59 -5.75
C SER A 151 17.81 11.89 -6.31
N THR A 152 17.43 11.85 -7.59
CA THR A 152 16.74 12.92 -8.32
C THR A 152 15.53 12.34 -9.06
N GLY A 153 14.39 13.04 -9.05
CA GLY A 153 13.22 12.74 -9.87
C GLY A 153 12.54 11.39 -9.63
N LYS A 154 12.93 10.66 -8.55
CA LYS A 154 12.41 9.33 -8.25
C LYS A 154 11.50 9.32 -7.03
N SER A 155 10.76 8.23 -6.88
CA SER A 155 10.01 7.87 -5.68
C SER A 155 10.84 6.97 -4.78
N ILE A 156 10.72 7.16 -3.47
CA ILE A 156 11.35 6.37 -2.41
C ILE A 156 10.25 5.99 -1.43
N VAL A 157 9.84 4.73 -1.47
CA VAL A 157 8.70 4.22 -0.68
C VAL A 157 9.18 3.14 0.27
N THR A 158 8.92 3.32 1.55
CA THR A 158 9.25 2.36 2.60
C THR A 158 7.99 1.75 3.20
N SER A 159 7.92 0.43 3.22
CA SER A 159 6.94 -0.36 3.96
C SER A 159 7.63 -1.08 5.10
N GLY A 160 7.12 -0.94 6.33
CA GLY A 160 7.73 -1.53 7.51
C GLY A 160 6.71 -2.10 8.50
N ILE A 161 7.11 -3.13 9.24
CA ILE A 161 6.29 -3.80 10.25
C ILE A 161 6.14 -2.99 11.54
N ASP A 162 6.88 -1.90 11.67
CA ASP A 162 6.89 -0.97 12.78
C ASP A 162 5.82 0.13 12.68
N GLU A 163 5.23 0.32 11.50
CA GLU A 163 4.30 1.42 11.22
C GLU A 163 2.94 1.25 11.93
N ARG A 164 2.35 0.07 11.82
CA ARG A 164 1.07 -0.28 12.46
C ARG A 164 1.11 -1.72 12.93
N TYR A 165 0.97 -1.92 14.21
CA TYR A 165 0.97 -3.25 14.84
C TYR A 165 0.23 -3.20 16.18
N PHE A 166 -0.05 -4.38 16.73
CA PHE A 166 -0.43 -4.56 18.12
C PHE A 166 0.30 -5.76 18.71
N THR A 167 0.30 -5.86 20.02
CA THR A 167 0.93 -6.99 20.73
C THR A 167 -0.13 -7.88 21.34
N TYR A 168 -0.09 -9.17 21.01
CA TYR A 168 -0.95 -10.19 21.60
C TYR A 168 -0.10 -11.35 22.14
N GLN A 169 -0.29 -11.70 23.41
CA GLN A 169 0.49 -12.74 24.11
C GLN A 169 2.02 -12.59 23.95
N GLY A 170 2.52 -11.35 23.97
CA GLY A 170 3.95 -11.05 23.87
C GLY A 170 4.53 -11.12 22.45
N LYS A 171 3.73 -11.42 21.42
CA LYS A 171 4.12 -11.39 20.01
C LYS A 171 3.52 -10.17 19.29
N LYS A 172 4.32 -9.51 18.47
CA LYS A 172 3.90 -8.39 17.60
C LYS A 172 3.19 -8.93 16.35
N TYR A 173 2.05 -8.32 16.00
CA TYR A 173 1.27 -8.59 14.80
C TYR A 173 1.10 -7.27 14.05
N HIS A 174 1.63 -7.20 12.84
CA HIS A 174 1.65 -5.98 12.02
C HIS A 174 0.63 -6.03 10.87
N HIS A 175 0.40 -4.89 10.24
CA HIS A 175 -0.64 -4.67 9.24
C HIS A 175 -0.32 -5.22 7.84
N ILE A 176 0.89 -5.70 7.58
CA ILE A 176 1.26 -6.30 6.29
C ILE A 176 0.82 -7.76 6.35
N LEU A 177 -0.34 -8.03 5.76
CA LEU A 177 -1.00 -9.34 5.85
C LEU A 177 -0.69 -10.18 4.62
N ASP A 178 -0.43 -11.45 4.82
CA ASP A 178 -0.31 -12.46 3.76
C ASP A 178 -1.73 -12.93 3.38
N PRO A 179 -2.18 -12.71 2.14
CA PRO A 179 -3.52 -13.05 1.69
C PRO A 179 -3.80 -14.55 1.64
N TYR A 180 -2.77 -15.39 1.61
CA TYR A 180 -2.91 -16.84 1.56
C TYR A 180 -3.08 -17.47 2.94
N THR A 181 -2.32 -16.99 3.91
CA THR A 181 -2.38 -17.51 5.28
C THR A 181 -3.36 -16.76 6.15
N GLY A 182 -3.67 -15.52 5.82
CA GLY A 182 -4.49 -14.61 6.61
C GLY A 182 -3.77 -14.04 7.83
N PHE A 183 -2.47 -14.32 8.02
CA PHE A 183 -1.65 -13.79 9.10
C PHE A 183 -0.71 -12.67 8.61
N PRO A 184 -0.15 -11.86 9.53
CA PRO A 184 0.97 -11.00 9.17
C PRO A 184 2.11 -11.77 8.52
N ALA A 185 2.66 -11.22 7.43
CA ALA A 185 3.73 -11.85 6.67
C ALA A 185 4.98 -12.04 7.54
N ASP A 186 5.55 -13.23 7.56
CA ASP A 186 6.75 -13.58 8.32
C ASP A 186 7.91 -13.91 7.37
N THR A 187 8.54 -12.86 6.84
CA THR A 187 9.63 -12.95 5.86
C THR A 187 11.01 -12.77 6.48
N GLY A 188 11.09 -12.46 7.77
CA GLY A 188 12.32 -12.06 8.45
C GLY A 188 12.81 -10.64 8.09
N GLN A 189 12.05 -9.88 7.30
CA GLN A 189 12.35 -8.50 6.93
C GLN A 189 11.53 -7.54 7.80
N ALA A 190 12.19 -6.55 8.40
CA ALA A 190 11.53 -5.54 9.21
C ALA A 190 10.98 -4.38 8.34
N SER A 191 11.70 -4.00 7.29
CA SER A 191 11.23 -3.00 6.30
C SER A 191 11.82 -3.26 4.92
N VAL A 192 11.15 -2.73 3.91
CA VAL A 192 11.60 -2.74 2.51
C VAL A 192 11.45 -1.33 1.96
N THR A 193 12.52 -0.79 1.37
CA THR A 193 12.50 0.50 0.67
C THR A 193 12.71 0.27 -0.81
N LEU A 194 11.80 0.80 -1.62
CA LEU A 194 11.85 0.74 -3.07
C LEU A 194 12.19 2.12 -3.64
N LEU A 195 13.08 2.13 -4.63
CA LEU A 195 13.44 3.31 -5.42
C LEU A 195 12.97 3.09 -6.86
N SER A 196 11.98 3.88 -7.31
CA SER A 196 11.35 3.70 -8.61
C SER A 196 11.08 5.03 -9.33
N ALA A 197 10.63 5.00 -10.58
CA ALA A 197 10.25 6.18 -11.36
C ALA A 197 8.88 6.73 -10.90
N THR A 198 7.97 5.84 -10.52
CA THR A 198 6.62 6.13 -10.01
C THR A 198 6.51 5.73 -8.54
N SER A 199 5.44 6.14 -7.89
CA SER A 199 5.18 5.88 -6.48
C SER A 199 4.12 4.79 -6.28
N ALA A 200 3.31 4.55 -7.31
CA ALA A 200 2.36 3.44 -7.35
C ALA A 200 2.95 2.24 -8.08
#